data_cfddace99fbdd39b40d6a6125db0c07e
#
_entry.id   cfddace99fbdd39b40d6a6125db0c07e
#
_cell.length_a   1.000
_cell.length_b   1.000
_cell.length_c   1.000
_cell.angle_alpha   90.00
_cell.angle_beta   90.00
_cell.angle_gamma   90.00
#
_symmetry.space_group_name_H-M   'P 1'
#
loop_
_entity.id
_entity.type
_entity.pdbx_description
1 polymer ?
#
loop_
_entity_poly.entity_id
_entity_poly.type
_entity_poly.pdbx_seq_one_letter_code
_entity_poly.pdbx_strand_id
1 'polypeptide(L)'
;MGYPINGIFVTIDKAFQDEITTPSGFKLWLDGSYNKNFTATVTGKVAALPVKTKSVSQEKILRELSIGDEIAFSYQVVFDIDYVSDGNQFMPVTENNDRARKWISGDGEKLFVDCIRNQKTWSDIWIGYHLNKYNQHVDGVQGSQEEVERWLAQFPIGKTDRYVHSNLFNFNGKDYWRCEFSKILAKKVNGKPVSLNNRIICLPIEESMPVEFKIQVANLTDDVKIRYQDRGKIVSGHTNIRGLKRNDTIMFPERFVEKYELWGKEYYLVNKNFVHSKL
;
A
#
# COMPACT_ATOMS: atom_id res chain seq x y z
N MET A 1 -0.80 7.69 -27.93
CA MET A 1 -0.69 7.48 -26.48
C MET A 1 0.32 8.48 -25.94
N GLY A 2 -0.02 9.25 -24.90
CA GLY A 2 0.94 10.16 -24.25
C GLY A 2 2.00 9.37 -23.48
N TYR A 3 3.17 9.97 -23.31
CA TYR A 3 4.24 9.38 -22.49
C TYR A 3 4.05 9.81 -21.03
N PRO A 4 4.21 8.89 -20.04
CA PRO A 4 4.21 9.28 -18.64
C PRO A 4 5.42 10.19 -18.31
N ILE A 5 5.22 11.21 -17.49
CA ILE A 5 6.31 12.15 -17.11
C ILE A 5 7.05 11.66 -15.88
N ASN A 6 6.33 11.08 -14.91
CA ASN A 6 6.88 10.60 -13.64
C ASN A 6 6.38 9.19 -13.39
N GLY A 7 7.18 8.18 -13.69
CA GLY A 7 6.79 6.78 -13.54
C GLY A 7 6.48 6.12 -14.88
N ILE A 8 5.76 5.03 -14.84
CA ILE A 8 5.37 4.22 -15.97
C ILE A 8 3.85 4.09 -16.04
N PHE A 9 3.29 3.72 -17.17
CA PHE A 9 1.92 3.23 -17.24
C PHE A 9 1.90 1.70 -17.23
N VAL A 10 0.97 1.15 -16.46
CA VAL A 10 0.71 -0.29 -16.38
C VAL A 10 -0.74 -0.58 -16.71
N THR A 11 -1.00 -1.73 -17.28
CA THR A 11 -2.34 -2.29 -17.44
C THR A 11 -2.56 -3.34 -16.37
N ILE A 12 -3.75 -3.32 -15.78
CA ILE A 12 -4.19 -4.25 -14.74
C ILE A 12 -5.53 -4.80 -15.23
N ASP A 13 -5.68 -6.12 -15.24
CA ASP A 13 -6.91 -6.74 -15.77
C ASP A 13 -8.10 -6.48 -14.82
N LYS A 14 -7.87 -6.57 -13.52
CA LYS A 14 -8.84 -6.26 -12.47
C LYS A 14 -8.13 -5.59 -11.30
N ALA A 15 -8.50 -4.37 -10.98
CA ALA A 15 -7.82 -3.56 -9.96
C ALA A 15 -8.00 -4.11 -8.55
N PHE A 16 -9.19 -4.65 -8.24
CA PHE A 16 -9.51 -5.25 -6.95
C PHE A 16 -10.03 -6.66 -7.14
N GLN A 17 -9.63 -7.55 -6.25
CA GLN A 17 -10.15 -8.91 -6.16
C GLN A 17 -11.40 -8.89 -5.27
N ASP A 18 -12.53 -9.45 -5.77
CA ASP A 18 -13.78 -9.56 -5.01
C ASP A 18 -13.88 -10.92 -4.32
N GLU A 19 -13.01 -11.86 -4.70
CA GLU A 19 -13.02 -13.21 -4.14
C GLU A 19 -11.58 -13.73 -3.96
N ILE A 20 -11.36 -14.49 -2.90
CA ILE A 20 -10.16 -15.29 -2.69
C ILE A 20 -10.57 -16.77 -2.79
N THR A 21 -9.80 -17.54 -3.54
CA THR A 21 -9.92 -18.99 -3.55
C THR A 21 -8.94 -19.56 -2.54
N THR A 22 -9.45 -20.26 -1.53
CA THR A 22 -8.62 -20.93 -0.53
C THR A 22 -7.85 -22.12 -1.17
N PRO A 23 -6.76 -22.59 -0.55
CA PRO A 23 -6.05 -23.79 -1.02
C PRO A 23 -6.94 -25.03 -1.15
N SER A 24 -8.03 -25.10 -0.39
CA SER A 24 -9.04 -26.16 -0.47
C SER A 24 -10.11 -25.94 -1.55
N GLY A 25 -9.99 -24.88 -2.37
CA GLY A 25 -10.89 -24.58 -3.48
C GLY A 25 -12.17 -23.83 -3.10
N PHE A 26 -12.37 -23.45 -1.83
CA PHE A 26 -13.49 -22.61 -1.44
C PHE A 26 -13.29 -21.18 -1.90
N LYS A 27 -14.33 -20.57 -2.46
CA LYS A 27 -14.37 -19.17 -2.82
C LYS A 27 -14.91 -18.35 -1.66
N LEU A 28 -14.10 -17.44 -1.16
CA LEU A 28 -14.48 -16.47 -0.15
C LEU A 28 -14.70 -15.12 -0.84
N TRP A 29 -15.90 -14.59 -0.71
CA TRP A 29 -16.21 -13.24 -1.15
C TRP A 29 -15.58 -12.24 -0.17
N LEU A 30 -14.80 -11.32 -0.72
CA LEU A 30 -14.23 -10.25 0.07
C LEU A 30 -15.23 -9.11 0.14
N ASP A 31 -15.73 -8.84 1.33
CA ASP A 31 -16.42 -7.58 1.57
C ASP A 31 -15.43 -6.44 1.38
N GLY A 32 -15.63 -5.62 0.33
CA GLY A 32 -14.76 -4.50 -0.02
C GLY A 32 -14.64 -3.44 1.08
N SER A 33 -15.46 -3.53 2.13
CA SER A 33 -15.35 -2.70 3.34
C SER A 33 -14.24 -3.14 4.29
N TYR A 34 -13.77 -4.41 4.20
CA TYR A 34 -12.93 -5.04 5.24
C TYR A 34 -11.45 -4.96 4.94
N ASN A 35 -10.76 -4.29 4.40
CA ASN A 35 -9.31 -4.15 4.19
C ASN A 35 -8.90 -4.21 2.71
N LYS A 36 -9.16 -3.11 2.03
CA LYS A 36 -8.84 -2.90 0.62
C LYS A 36 -7.38 -3.21 0.26
N ASN A 37 -6.46 -3.16 1.24
CA ASN A 37 -5.04 -3.46 1.02
C ASN A 37 -4.78 -4.92 0.61
N PHE A 38 -5.61 -5.86 1.09
CA PHE A 38 -5.49 -7.27 0.72
C PHE A 38 -6.21 -7.61 -0.59
N THR A 39 -7.10 -6.73 -1.05
CA THR A 39 -7.90 -6.95 -2.27
C THR A 39 -7.28 -6.29 -3.49
N ALA A 40 -6.36 -5.31 -3.29
CA ALA A 40 -5.73 -4.61 -4.39
C ALA A 40 -4.80 -5.53 -5.20
N THR A 41 -4.95 -5.50 -6.52
CA THR A 41 -4.00 -6.14 -7.42
C THR A 41 -2.66 -5.43 -7.37
N VAL A 42 -1.60 -6.20 -7.15
CA VAL A 42 -0.22 -5.70 -7.00
C VAL A 42 0.69 -6.10 -8.17
N THR A 43 0.12 -6.62 -9.24
CA THR A 43 0.83 -7.02 -10.46
C THR A 43 0.14 -6.50 -11.70
N GLY A 44 0.91 -6.25 -12.76
CA GLY A 44 0.40 -5.77 -14.04
C GLY A 44 1.46 -5.79 -15.11
N LYS A 45 1.10 -5.34 -16.32
CA LYS A 45 2.01 -5.29 -17.47
C LYS A 45 2.39 -3.84 -17.76
N VAL A 46 3.66 -3.61 -18.03
CA VAL A 46 4.16 -2.30 -18.47
C VAL A 46 3.55 -1.96 -19.84
N ALA A 47 2.82 -0.86 -19.90
CA ALA A 47 2.14 -0.39 -21.11
C ALA A 47 2.87 0.77 -21.79
N ALA A 48 3.51 1.65 -21.00
CA ALA A 48 4.32 2.73 -21.53
C ALA A 48 5.42 3.12 -20.55
N LEU A 49 6.55 3.56 -21.11
CA LEU A 49 7.73 4.03 -20.39
C LEU A 49 7.91 5.54 -20.61
N PRO A 50 8.46 6.29 -19.67
CA PRO A 50 8.77 7.71 -19.85
C PRO A 50 9.97 7.91 -20.78
N VAL A 51 9.99 9.04 -21.48
CA VAL A 51 11.12 9.41 -22.34
C VAL A 51 12.36 9.81 -21.51
N LYS A 52 12.14 10.40 -20.34
CA LYS A 52 13.21 10.88 -19.44
C LYS A 52 12.84 10.57 -17.98
N THR A 53 13.86 10.43 -17.16
CA THR A 53 13.75 10.26 -15.70
C THR A 53 14.31 11.49 -15.00
N LYS A 54 13.92 11.67 -13.71
CA LYS A 54 14.38 12.80 -12.89
C LYS A 54 15.65 12.50 -12.08
N SER A 55 16.03 11.22 -11.97
CA SER A 55 17.18 10.81 -11.16
C SER A 55 17.88 9.58 -11.71
N VAL A 56 19.14 9.39 -11.32
CA VAL A 56 19.95 8.22 -11.70
C VAL A 56 19.33 6.91 -11.23
N SER A 57 18.70 6.89 -10.05
CA SER A 57 18.03 5.69 -9.54
C SER A 57 16.83 5.30 -10.37
N GLN A 58 16.04 6.27 -10.83
CA GLN A 58 14.92 6.02 -11.74
C GLN A 58 15.40 5.53 -13.10
N GLU A 59 16.49 6.12 -13.61
CA GLU A 59 17.08 5.68 -14.88
C GLU A 59 17.56 4.22 -14.82
N LYS A 60 18.15 3.81 -13.68
CA LYS A 60 18.54 2.41 -13.48
C LYS A 60 17.34 1.48 -13.60
N ILE A 61 16.22 1.80 -12.95
CA ILE A 61 14.99 1.01 -13.04
C ILE A 61 14.45 1.01 -14.48
N LEU A 62 14.44 2.17 -15.13
CA LEU A 62 13.96 2.31 -16.51
C LEU A 62 14.72 1.42 -17.49
N ARG A 63 16.04 1.31 -17.34
CA ARG A 63 16.88 0.43 -18.19
C ARG A 63 16.57 -1.05 -18.04
N GLU A 64 16.03 -1.43 -16.89
CA GLU A 64 15.65 -2.82 -16.60
C GLU A 64 14.25 -3.18 -17.10
N LEU A 65 13.45 -2.19 -17.55
CA LEU A 65 12.06 -2.35 -17.93
C LEU A 65 11.87 -2.25 -19.46
N SER A 66 10.98 -3.09 -19.97
CA SER A 66 10.49 -3.06 -21.33
C SER A 66 8.96 -3.06 -21.37
N ILE A 67 8.37 -2.51 -22.43
CA ILE A 67 6.93 -2.60 -22.64
C ILE A 67 6.55 -4.07 -22.77
N GLY A 68 5.48 -4.47 -22.07
CA GLY A 68 5.00 -5.85 -21.98
C GLY A 68 5.57 -6.64 -20.78
N ASP A 69 6.59 -6.13 -20.08
CA ASP A 69 7.10 -6.78 -18.87
C ASP A 69 6.01 -6.92 -17.82
N GLU A 70 5.94 -8.08 -17.17
CA GLU A 70 5.13 -8.26 -15.96
C GLU A 70 5.89 -7.72 -14.74
N ILE A 71 5.27 -6.81 -14.02
CA ILE A 71 5.87 -6.21 -12.83
C ILE A 71 4.96 -6.36 -11.62
N ALA A 72 5.59 -6.31 -10.44
CA ALA A 72 4.93 -6.14 -9.16
C ALA A 72 5.14 -4.71 -8.65
N PHE A 73 4.12 -4.15 -8.02
CA PHE A 73 4.11 -2.79 -7.47
C PHE A 73 3.35 -2.73 -6.14
N SER A 74 3.55 -1.64 -5.41
CA SER A 74 2.84 -1.39 -4.16
C SER A 74 1.33 -1.29 -4.41
N TYR A 75 0.52 -1.84 -3.50
CA TYR A 75 -0.95 -1.72 -3.51
C TYR A 75 -1.42 -0.27 -3.64
N GLN A 76 -0.64 0.69 -3.19
CA GLN A 76 -0.95 2.12 -3.29
C GLN A 76 -1.16 2.60 -4.73
N VAL A 77 -0.60 1.92 -5.74
CA VAL A 77 -0.82 2.27 -7.15
C VAL A 77 -2.30 2.20 -7.50
N VAL A 78 -3.01 1.21 -6.97
CA VAL A 78 -4.44 0.99 -7.20
C VAL A 78 -5.29 1.68 -6.14
N PHE A 79 -4.76 1.80 -4.92
CA PHE A 79 -5.51 2.25 -3.76
C PHE A 79 -5.51 3.76 -3.55
N ASP A 80 -4.52 4.49 -4.09
CA ASP A 80 -4.48 5.95 -3.95
C ASP A 80 -5.72 6.58 -4.59
N ILE A 81 -6.53 7.21 -3.76
CA ILE A 81 -7.80 7.83 -4.15
C ILE A 81 -7.70 9.32 -3.89
N ASP A 82 -8.01 10.11 -4.92
CA ASP A 82 -8.20 11.55 -4.81
C ASP A 82 -9.68 11.88 -4.75
N TYR A 83 -9.98 12.96 -4.07
CA TYR A 83 -11.31 13.52 -4.06
C TYR A 83 -11.47 14.56 -5.15
N VAL A 84 -12.54 14.45 -5.89
CA VAL A 84 -12.99 15.53 -6.77
C VAL A 84 -14.13 16.23 -6.04
N SER A 85 -13.89 17.46 -5.60
CA SER A 85 -14.94 18.29 -5.04
C SER A 85 -15.61 19.11 -6.14
N ASP A 86 -16.91 19.27 -6.06
CA ASP A 86 -17.68 20.16 -6.93
C ASP A 86 -17.62 21.59 -6.36
N GLY A 87 -16.58 22.34 -6.72
CA GLY A 87 -16.45 23.77 -6.37
C GLY A 87 -16.16 24.01 -4.88
N ASN A 88 -17.01 24.81 -4.21
CA ASN A 88 -16.78 25.27 -2.83
C ASN A 88 -17.20 24.26 -1.74
N GLN A 89 -17.59 23.05 -2.08
CA GLN A 89 -17.96 22.04 -1.09
C GLN A 89 -16.73 21.31 -0.57
N PHE A 90 -16.70 21.10 0.75
CA PHE A 90 -15.69 20.30 1.41
C PHE A 90 -16.05 18.80 1.31
N MET A 91 -15.20 18.00 0.72
CA MET A 91 -15.41 16.57 0.54
C MET A 91 -14.53 15.76 1.49
N PRO A 92 -15.03 14.69 2.12
CA PRO A 92 -14.24 13.88 3.05
C PRO A 92 -13.05 13.19 2.34
N VAL A 93 -11.90 13.18 2.99
CA VAL A 93 -10.65 12.62 2.45
C VAL A 93 -10.33 11.24 3.02
N THR A 94 -10.92 10.88 4.16
CA THR A 94 -10.69 9.60 4.82
C THR A 94 -12.00 8.92 5.16
N GLU A 95 -12.02 7.60 5.09
CA GLU A 95 -13.11 6.80 5.65
C GLU A 95 -13.25 7.12 7.13
N ASN A 96 -14.50 7.22 7.59
CA ASN A 96 -14.90 7.61 8.92
C ASN A 96 -14.03 7.02 10.02
N ASN A 97 -13.04 7.77 10.44
CA ASN A 97 -12.47 7.63 11.76
C ASN A 97 -13.18 8.69 12.61
N ASP A 98 -14.04 8.29 13.52
CA ASP A 98 -14.81 9.20 14.36
C ASP A 98 -13.93 10.17 15.17
N ARG A 99 -12.65 9.85 15.34
CA ARG A 99 -11.68 10.64 16.09
C ARG A 99 -10.81 11.56 15.25
N ALA A 100 -10.59 11.23 13.96
CA ALA A 100 -9.79 12.06 13.06
C ALA A 100 -10.47 12.09 11.68
N ARG A 101 -10.89 13.27 11.25
CA ARG A 101 -11.62 13.48 9.99
C ARG A 101 -11.00 14.64 9.23
N LYS A 102 -10.97 14.51 7.91
CA LYS A 102 -10.42 15.53 7.02
C LYS A 102 -11.31 15.72 5.81
N TRP A 103 -11.45 16.97 5.37
CA TRP A 103 -12.17 17.34 4.16
C TRP A 103 -11.32 18.29 3.32
N ILE A 104 -11.50 18.26 2.01
CA ILE A 104 -10.82 19.15 1.06
C ILE A 104 -11.88 19.77 0.14
N SER A 105 -11.80 21.08 -0.08
CA SER A 105 -12.60 21.79 -1.08
C SER A 105 -11.94 21.77 -2.46
N GLY A 106 -12.68 22.15 -3.52
CA GLY A 106 -12.18 22.19 -4.90
C GLY A 106 -11.07 23.18 -5.14
N ASP A 107 -11.01 24.25 -4.37
CA ASP A 107 -9.95 25.26 -4.42
C ASP A 107 -8.75 24.92 -3.51
N GLY A 108 -8.81 23.79 -2.78
CA GLY A 108 -7.70 23.26 -1.97
C GLY A 108 -7.70 23.69 -0.51
N GLU A 109 -8.79 24.30 -0.01
CA GLU A 109 -8.96 24.53 1.42
C GLU A 109 -9.18 23.21 2.16
N LYS A 110 -8.82 23.15 3.44
CA LYS A 110 -8.84 21.91 4.23
C LYS A 110 -9.49 22.14 5.57
N LEU A 111 -10.42 21.26 5.92
CA LEU A 111 -10.97 21.14 7.27
C LEU A 111 -10.42 19.87 7.93
N PHE A 112 -10.09 19.99 9.21
CA PHE A 112 -9.66 18.88 10.04
C PHE A 112 -10.43 18.85 11.34
N VAL A 113 -10.76 17.65 11.78
CA VAL A 113 -11.22 17.37 13.13
C VAL A 113 -10.35 16.29 13.70
N ASP A 114 -9.84 16.45 14.90
CA ASP A 114 -9.04 15.49 15.61
C ASP A 114 -9.47 15.41 17.07
N CYS A 115 -9.28 14.25 17.71
CA CYS A 115 -9.60 14.02 19.09
C CYS A 115 -8.36 13.54 19.84
N ILE A 116 -7.86 14.36 20.73
CA ILE A 116 -6.67 14.09 21.53
C ILE A 116 -7.11 13.73 22.97
N ARG A 117 -6.64 12.60 23.47
CA ARG A 117 -6.86 12.25 24.88
C ARG A 117 -5.90 13.00 25.79
N ASN A 118 -6.45 13.78 26.73
CA ASN A 118 -5.66 14.41 27.76
C ASN A 118 -5.18 13.34 28.76
N GLN A 119 -3.87 13.10 28.82
CA GLN A 119 -3.28 12.08 29.67
C GLN A 119 -3.43 12.34 31.18
N LYS A 120 -3.66 13.60 31.60
CA LYS A 120 -3.81 13.96 33.00
C LYS A 120 -5.24 13.78 33.52
N THR A 121 -6.22 14.16 32.71
CA THR A 121 -7.65 14.14 33.06
C THR A 121 -8.40 12.94 32.49
N TRP A 122 -7.79 12.21 31.58
CA TRP A 122 -8.41 11.11 30.81
C TRP A 122 -9.64 11.54 29.98
N SER A 123 -9.82 12.85 29.83
CA SER A 123 -10.87 13.42 28.99
C SER A 123 -10.41 13.59 27.57
N ASP A 124 -11.33 13.42 26.63
CA ASP A 124 -11.08 13.67 25.21
C ASP A 124 -11.25 15.18 24.93
N ILE A 125 -10.26 15.76 24.24
CA ILE A 125 -10.30 17.14 23.76
C ILE A 125 -10.43 17.08 22.26
N TRP A 126 -11.47 17.68 21.75
CA TRP A 126 -11.72 17.78 20.31
C TRP A 126 -11.17 19.09 19.78
N ILE A 127 -10.55 19.03 18.60
CA ILE A 127 -9.96 20.18 17.91
C ILE A 127 -10.44 20.16 16.47
N GLY A 128 -11.03 21.26 16.04
CA GLY A 128 -11.35 21.54 14.65
C GLY A 128 -10.49 22.68 14.14
N TYR A 129 -9.98 22.60 12.93
CA TYR A 129 -9.26 23.70 12.30
C TYR A 129 -9.42 23.72 10.79
N HIS A 130 -9.42 24.95 10.26
CA HIS A 130 -9.55 25.27 8.85
C HIS A 130 -8.23 25.83 8.33
N LEU A 131 -7.71 25.27 7.25
CA LEU A 131 -6.54 25.75 6.53
C LEU A 131 -6.95 26.23 5.14
N ASN A 132 -6.42 27.38 4.71
CA ASN A 132 -6.56 27.82 3.33
C ASN A 132 -5.74 26.94 2.36
N LYS A 133 -5.87 27.19 1.07
CA LYS A 133 -5.14 26.48 -0.01
C LYS A 133 -3.60 26.52 0.13
N TYR A 134 -3.05 27.47 0.90
CA TYR A 134 -1.62 27.60 1.18
C TYR A 134 -1.21 26.92 2.50
N ASN A 135 -2.10 26.15 3.13
CA ASN A 135 -1.92 25.51 4.43
C ASN A 135 -1.75 26.49 5.60
N GLN A 136 -2.22 27.72 5.48
CA GLN A 136 -2.22 28.67 6.58
C GLN A 136 -3.51 28.53 7.39
N HIS A 137 -3.40 28.60 8.71
CA HIS A 137 -4.53 28.54 9.62
C HIS A 137 -5.44 29.75 9.42
N VAL A 138 -6.72 29.51 9.20
CA VAL A 138 -7.75 30.53 8.97
C VAL A 138 -8.65 30.63 10.18
N ASP A 139 -9.15 29.50 10.67
CA ASP A 139 -10.12 29.40 11.75
C ASP A 139 -9.98 28.06 12.48
N GLY A 140 -10.51 27.96 13.70
CA GLY A 140 -10.51 26.73 14.46
C GLY A 140 -11.24 26.84 15.80
N VAL A 141 -11.53 25.68 16.36
CA VAL A 141 -12.20 25.52 17.66
C VAL A 141 -11.54 24.39 18.44
N GLN A 142 -11.50 24.53 19.76
CA GLN A 142 -11.09 23.48 20.69
C GLN A 142 -12.09 23.38 21.84
N GLY A 143 -12.57 22.17 22.14
CA GLY A 143 -13.56 22.00 23.21
C GLY A 143 -14.13 20.59 23.25
N SER A 144 -15.40 20.48 23.55
CA SER A 144 -16.17 19.23 23.49
C SER A 144 -16.44 18.80 22.07
N GLN A 145 -16.82 17.54 21.86
CA GLN A 145 -17.24 17.04 20.56
C GLN A 145 -18.39 17.88 19.98
N GLU A 146 -19.35 18.25 20.80
CA GLU A 146 -20.54 19.03 20.37
C GLU A 146 -20.16 20.43 19.88
N GLU A 147 -19.18 21.06 20.51
CA GLU A 147 -18.68 22.38 20.10
C GLU A 147 -17.98 22.29 18.73
N VAL A 148 -17.14 21.28 18.53
CA VAL A 148 -16.46 21.06 17.25
C VAL A 148 -17.44 20.69 16.15
N GLU A 149 -18.43 19.83 16.41
CA GLU A 149 -19.48 19.48 15.43
C GLU A 149 -20.33 20.71 15.05
N ARG A 150 -20.64 21.58 16.02
CA ARG A 150 -21.37 22.84 15.75
C ARG A 150 -20.55 23.80 14.89
N TRP A 151 -19.26 23.89 15.14
CA TRP A 151 -18.34 24.66 14.31
C TRP A 151 -18.25 24.06 12.89
N LEU A 152 -18.10 22.74 12.78
CA LEU A 152 -18.02 22.05 11.50
C LEU A 152 -19.29 22.21 10.64
N ALA A 153 -20.46 22.28 11.28
CA ALA A 153 -21.74 22.48 10.60
C ALA A 153 -21.88 23.84 9.88
N GLN A 154 -20.97 24.79 10.12
CA GLN A 154 -20.96 26.09 9.42
C GLN A 154 -20.38 25.99 8.00
N PHE A 155 -19.65 24.90 7.68
CA PHE A 155 -19.03 24.70 6.38
C PHE A 155 -19.94 23.89 5.44
N PRO A 156 -19.91 24.19 4.13
CA PRO A 156 -20.67 23.44 3.14
C PRO A 156 -20.01 22.06 2.87
N ILE A 157 -20.31 21.08 3.70
CA ILE A 157 -19.79 19.73 3.54
C ILE A 157 -20.68 18.96 2.58
N GLY A 158 -20.11 18.48 1.50
CA GLY A 158 -20.78 17.67 0.49
C GLY A 158 -21.15 16.28 1.03
N LYS A 159 -22.29 15.76 0.56
CA LYS A 159 -22.81 14.44 0.96
C LYS A 159 -22.45 13.31 -0.02
N THR A 160 -21.97 13.66 -1.20
CA THR A 160 -21.66 12.69 -2.26
C THR A 160 -20.15 12.54 -2.42
N ASP A 161 -19.67 11.37 -2.08
CA ASP A 161 -18.26 11.00 -2.27
C ASP A 161 -18.01 10.69 -3.75
N ARG A 162 -17.34 11.59 -4.44
CA ARG A 162 -16.74 11.28 -5.74
C ARG A 162 -15.29 10.90 -5.55
N TYR A 163 -15.07 9.60 -5.41
CA TYR A 163 -13.72 9.04 -5.36
C TYR A 163 -13.20 8.84 -6.78
N VAL A 164 -12.04 9.37 -7.06
CA VAL A 164 -11.31 9.12 -8.31
C VAL A 164 -9.98 8.47 -7.96
N HIS A 165 -9.69 7.34 -8.58
CA HIS A 165 -8.37 6.75 -8.41
C HIS A 165 -7.30 7.69 -9.00
N SER A 166 -6.41 8.21 -8.16
CA SER A 166 -5.41 9.22 -8.52
C SER A 166 -4.46 8.77 -9.63
N ASN A 167 -4.27 7.47 -9.73
CA ASN A 167 -3.35 6.87 -10.68
C ASN A 167 -4.05 6.26 -11.91
N LEU A 168 -5.38 6.30 -11.99
CA LEU A 168 -6.16 5.72 -13.09
C LEU A 168 -6.33 6.76 -14.21
N PHE A 169 -5.97 6.38 -15.43
CA PHE A 169 -6.12 7.17 -16.64
C PHE A 169 -6.81 6.37 -17.72
N ASN A 170 -7.95 6.85 -18.20
CA ASN A 170 -8.60 6.28 -19.38
C ASN A 170 -8.08 6.95 -20.65
N PHE A 171 -7.60 6.16 -21.59
CA PHE A 171 -7.16 6.64 -22.88
C PHE A 171 -7.70 5.73 -23.99
N ASN A 172 -8.52 6.30 -24.89
CA ASN A 172 -9.19 5.56 -25.97
C ASN A 172 -9.98 4.33 -25.49
N GLY A 173 -10.71 4.48 -24.37
CA GLY A 173 -11.54 3.41 -23.80
C GLY A 173 -10.74 2.30 -23.09
N LYS A 174 -9.44 2.48 -22.88
CA LYS A 174 -8.60 1.54 -22.15
C LYS A 174 -8.02 2.20 -20.90
N ASP A 175 -8.07 1.49 -19.80
CA ASP A 175 -7.57 1.92 -18.50
C ASP A 175 -6.07 1.65 -18.36
N TYR A 176 -5.36 2.65 -17.85
CA TYR A 176 -3.94 2.61 -17.53
C TYR A 176 -3.73 3.16 -16.12
N TRP A 177 -2.85 2.53 -15.38
CA TRP A 177 -2.50 2.96 -14.04
C TRP A 177 -1.09 3.56 -14.05
N ARG A 178 -0.96 4.78 -13.51
CA ARG A 178 0.35 5.39 -13.32
C ARG A 178 1.04 4.75 -12.12
N CYS A 179 2.19 4.15 -12.36
CA CYS A 179 3.04 3.59 -11.32
C CYS A 179 4.33 4.40 -11.21
N GLU A 180 4.53 5.06 -10.09
CA GLU A 180 5.77 5.76 -9.79
C GLU A 180 6.92 4.76 -9.61
N PHE A 181 8.15 5.17 -9.97
CA PHE A 181 9.33 4.30 -9.84
C PHE A 181 9.55 3.78 -8.42
N SER A 182 9.26 4.59 -7.39
CA SER A 182 9.34 4.22 -5.98
C SER A 182 8.38 3.10 -5.57
N LYS A 183 7.29 2.97 -6.29
CA LYS A 183 6.24 1.97 -6.06
C LYS A 183 6.49 0.66 -6.80
N ILE A 184 7.41 0.61 -7.75
CA ILE A 184 7.78 -0.62 -8.48
C ILE A 184 8.60 -1.49 -7.54
N LEU A 185 8.19 -2.73 -7.32
CA LEU A 185 8.82 -3.67 -6.39
C LEU A 185 9.74 -4.66 -7.11
N ALA A 186 9.21 -5.28 -8.17
CA ALA A 186 9.91 -6.33 -8.88
C ALA A 186 9.43 -6.46 -10.33
N LYS A 187 10.24 -7.13 -11.14
CA LYS A 187 9.90 -7.61 -12.46
C LYS A 187 9.89 -9.13 -12.47
N LYS A 188 9.00 -9.75 -13.20
CA LYS A 188 8.96 -11.20 -13.40
C LYS A 188 9.95 -11.61 -14.50
N VAL A 189 10.91 -12.46 -14.15
CA VAL A 189 11.87 -13.03 -15.11
C VAL A 189 11.87 -14.53 -14.94
N ASN A 190 11.57 -15.28 -16.00
CA ASN A 190 11.49 -16.74 -15.96
C ASN A 190 10.64 -17.27 -14.77
N GLY A 191 9.46 -16.64 -14.55
CA GLY A 191 8.53 -17.01 -13.49
C GLY A 191 8.94 -16.60 -12.07
N LYS A 192 10.04 -15.87 -11.89
CA LYS A 192 10.57 -15.46 -10.57
C LYS A 192 10.65 -13.96 -10.45
N PRO A 193 10.41 -13.38 -9.23
CA PRO A 193 10.60 -11.96 -8.99
C PRO A 193 12.07 -11.58 -9.00
N VAL A 194 12.39 -10.51 -9.74
CA VAL A 194 13.69 -9.84 -9.72
C VAL A 194 13.47 -8.45 -9.17
N SER A 195 14.10 -8.13 -8.04
CA SER A 195 13.95 -6.83 -7.39
C SER A 195 14.52 -5.70 -8.24
N LEU A 196 13.76 -4.62 -8.39
CA LEU A 196 14.16 -3.41 -9.12
C LEU A 196 14.52 -2.24 -8.22
N ASN A 197 14.21 -2.35 -6.93
CA ASN A 197 14.46 -1.33 -5.91
C ASN A 197 15.42 -1.85 -4.83
N ASN A 198 15.69 -0.99 -3.82
CA ASN A 198 16.51 -1.34 -2.65
C ASN A 198 15.84 -2.34 -1.70
N ARG A 199 15.10 -3.31 -2.24
CA ARG A 199 14.42 -4.35 -1.49
C ARG A 199 15.06 -5.70 -1.74
N ILE A 200 15.01 -6.55 -0.73
CA ILE A 200 15.34 -7.96 -0.83
C ILE A 200 14.04 -8.72 -0.84
N ILE A 201 13.89 -9.63 -1.78
CA ILE A 201 12.73 -10.49 -1.91
C ILE A 201 13.10 -11.86 -1.36
N CYS A 202 12.36 -12.32 -0.35
CA CYS A 202 12.60 -13.58 0.31
C CYS A 202 11.38 -14.50 0.22
N LEU A 203 11.61 -15.79 0.25
CA LEU A 203 10.60 -16.78 0.57
C LEU A 203 10.45 -16.88 2.08
N PRO A 204 9.22 -17.00 2.61
CA PRO A 204 9.00 -17.39 4.00
C PRO A 204 9.71 -18.69 4.31
N ILE A 205 10.20 -18.83 5.53
CA ILE A 205 10.76 -20.09 6.03
C ILE A 205 9.71 -20.76 6.89
N GLU A 206 9.42 -22.00 6.59
CA GLU A 206 8.51 -22.86 7.32
C GLU A 206 9.28 -24.08 7.83
N GLU A 207 9.14 -24.36 9.11
CA GLU A 207 9.70 -25.54 9.74
C GLU A 207 8.57 -26.41 10.29
N SER A 208 8.74 -27.72 10.21
CA SER A 208 7.80 -28.67 10.84
C SER A 208 7.83 -28.47 12.35
N MET A 209 6.66 -28.43 12.98
CA MET A 209 6.57 -28.31 14.43
C MET A 209 7.28 -29.49 15.10
N PRO A 210 8.17 -29.27 16.09
CA PRO A 210 8.80 -30.35 16.86
C PRO A 210 7.75 -31.28 17.47
N VAL A 211 8.03 -32.60 17.49
CA VAL A 211 7.08 -33.61 17.99
C VAL A 211 6.61 -33.32 19.40
N GLU A 212 7.47 -32.76 20.23
CA GLU A 212 7.18 -32.34 21.63
C GLU A 212 6.04 -31.34 21.75
N PHE A 213 5.86 -30.47 20.79
CA PHE A 213 4.75 -29.52 20.75
C PHE A 213 3.44 -30.11 20.20
N LYS A 214 3.53 -31.16 19.39
CA LYS A 214 2.35 -31.84 18.83
C LYS A 214 1.50 -32.54 19.89
N ILE A 215 2.12 -32.94 21.01
CA ILE A 215 1.44 -33.65 22.10
C ILE A 215 0.54 -32.73 22.93
N GLN A 216 0.84 -31.43 22.99
CA GLN A 216 0.05 -30.46 23.79
C GLN A 216 -1.22 -29.96 23.12
N VAL A 217 -1.35 -30.14 21.81
CA VAL A 217 -2.51 -29.71 21.02
C VAL A 217 -3.17 -30.97 20.43
N ALA A 218 -3.89 -31.69 21.28
CA ALA A 218 -4.66 -32.88 20.90
C ALA A 218 -5.72 -32.48 19.87
N ASN A 219 -5.49 -32.82 18.59
CA ASN A 219 -6.34 -32.73 17.40
C ASN A 219 -5.73 -31.99 16.22
N LEU A 220 -4.45 -31.63 16.22
CA LEU A 220 -3.78 -31.15 15.02
C LEU A 220 -3.31 -32.34 14.18
N THR A 221 -3.88 -32.47 13.00
CA THR A 221 -3.40 -33.38 11.95
C THR A 221 -1.97 -33.01 11.54
N ASP A 222 -1.22 -33.99 11.09
CA ASP A 222 0.24 -34.12 11.01
C ASP A 222 1.11 -33.02 10.38
N ASP A 223 0.56 -31.90 9.89
CA ASP A 223 1.31 -30.93 9.08
C ASP A 223 1.30 -29.47 9.58
N VAL A 224 1.23 -29.26 10.90
CA VAL A 224 1.39 -27.89 11.41
C VAL A 224 2.82 -27.42 11.23
N LYS A 225 3.01 -26.44 10.39
CA LYS A 225 4.29 -25.79 10.14
C LYS A 225 4.38 -24.49 10.91
N ILE A 226 5.51 -24.26 11.56
CA ILE A 226 5.86 -22.96 12.13
C ILE A 226 6.38 -22.08 11.00
N ARG A 227 5.75 -20.93 10.81
CA ARG A 227 6.17 -19.94 9.83
C ARG A 227 6.85 -18.78 10.52
N TYR A 228 8.11 -18.57 10.22
CA TYR A 228 8.87 -17.47 10.77
C TYR A 228 8.55 -16.15 10.05
N GLN A 229 8.33 -15.10 10.83
CA GLN A 229 8.03 -13.76 10.30
C GLN A 229 9.23 -12.82 10.36
N ASP A 230 10.29 -13.23 11.03
CA ASP A 230 11.53 -12.50 11.28
C ASP A 230 12.71 -12.94 10.38
N ARG A 231 12.47 -13.91 9.51
CA ARG A 231 13.51 -14.47 8.64
C ARG A 231 12.97 -14.94 7.30
N GLY A 232 13.86 -14.99 6.30
CA GLY A 232 13.47 -15.45 4.97
C GLY A 232 14.67 -15.88 4.12
N LYS A 233 14.40 -16.74 3.14
CA LYS A 233 15.37 -17.23 2.17
C LYS A 233 15.41 -16.32 0.95
N ILE A 234 16.55 -15.74 0.64
CA ILE A 234 16.73 -14.77 -0.45
C ILE A 234 16.42 -15.39 -1.82
N VAL A 235 15.53 -14.73 -2.55
CA VAL A 235 15.23 -15.01 -3.97
C VAL A 235 15.93 -14.00 -4.88
N SER A 236 15.86 -12.71 -4.52
CA SER A 236 16.37 -11.61 -5.33
C SER A 236 16.74 -10.40 -4.48
N GLY A 237 17.48 -9.44 -5.04
CA GLY A 237 17.90 -8.21 -4.37
C GLY A 237 19.16 -8.37 -3.50
N HIS A 238 19.79 -9.56 -3.47
CA HIS A 238 21.00 -9.85 -2.71
C HIS A 238 22.20 -8.98 -3.11
N THR A 239 22.28 -8.55 -4.37
CA THR A 239 23.33 -7.66 -4.87
C THR A 239 23.31 -6.27 -4.22
N ASN A 240 22.23 -5.91 -3.55
CA ASN A 240 22.10 -4.65 -2.82
C ASN A 240 22.90 -4.63 -1.51
N ILE A 241 23.39 -5.79 -1.03
CA ILE A 241 24.17 -5.92 0.20
C ILE A 241 25.39 -6.81 -0.06
N ARG A 242 26.58 -6.27 0.28
CA ARG A 242 27.83 -7.01 0.14
C ARG A 242 27.82 -8.27 1.05
N GLY A 243 28.22 -9.39 0.51
CA GLY A 243 28.34 -10.65 1.24
C GLY A 243 27.08 -11.51 1.26
N LEU A 244 25.95 -11.02 0.76
CA LEU A 244 24.75 -11.83 0.57
C LEU A 244 24.74 -12.52 -0.79
N LYS A 245 24.18 -13.73 -0.81
CA LYS A 245 23.99 -14.55 -2.01
C LYS A 245 22.53 -14.99 -2.09
N ARG A 246 22.12 -15.38 -3.28
CA ARG A 246 20.84 -16.04 -3.48
C ARG A 246 20.79 -17.34 -2.64
N ASN A 247 19.64 -17.61 -2.06
CA ASN A 247 19.37 -18.72 -1.14
C ASN A 247 19.96 -18.56 0.27
N ASP A 248 20.70 -17.51 0.57
CA ASP A 248 21.05 -17.22 1.96
C ASP A 248 19.78 -16.98 2.78
N THR A 249 19.81 -17.39 4.02
CA THR A 249 18.79 -17.02 5.01
C THR A 249 19.21 -15.74 5.70
N ILE A 250 18.31 -14.78 5.79
CA ILE A 250 18.54 -13.51 6.50
C ILE A 250 17.51 -13.30 7.60
N MET A 251 17.90 -12.54 8.62
CA MET A 251 17.03 -12.06 9.68
C MET A 251 16.74 -10.58 9.53
N PHE A 252 15.51 -10.20 9.89
CA PHE A 252 15.00 -8.85 9.86
C PHE A 252 13.87 -8.66 10.89
N PRO A 253 13.59 -7.45 11.39
CA PRO A 253 12.48 -7.24 12.30
C PRO A 253 11.14 -7.44 11.59
N GLU A 254 10.25 -8.22 12.19
CA GLU A 254 8.92 -8.53 11.63
C GLU A 254 8.14 -7.29 11.21
N ARG A 255 8.21 -6.22 12.00
CA ARG A 255 7.48 -4.96 11.75
C ARG A 255 7.88 -4.23 10.46
N PHE A 256 9.00 -4.61 9.83
CA PHE A 256 9.49 -4.01 8.58
C PHE A 256 9.34 -4.94 7.37
N VAL A 257 8.59 -6.01 7.53
CA VAL A 257 8.31 -6.97 6.46
C VAL A 257 7.01 -6.60 5.78
N GLU A 258 7.05 -6.39 4.49
CA GLU A 258 5.87 -6.29 3.65
C GLU A 258 5.61 -7.66 3.03
N LYS A 259 4.41 -8.21 3.26
CA LYS A 259 3.99 -9.50 2.71
C LYS A 259 3.22 -9.26 1.42
N TYR A 260 3.64 -9.91 0.35
CA TYR A 260 2.99 -9.82 -0.95
C TYR A 260 2.77 -11.20 -1.56
N GLU A 261 1.60 -11.41 -2.12
CA GLU A 261 1.37 -12.52 -3.03
C GLU A 261 1.69 -12.04 -4.45
N LEU A 262 2.78 -12.56 -5.01
CA LEU A 262 3.22 -12.22 -6.36
C LEU A 262 3.15 -13.47 -7.22
N TRP A 263 2.34 -13.41 -8.29
CA TRP A 263 2.21 -14.51 -9.28
C TRP A 263 1.89 -15.87 -8.63
N GLY A 264 0.94 -15.87 -7.67
CA GLY A 264 0.46 -17.06 -6.96
C GLY A 264 1.42 -17.62 -5.91
N LYS A 265 2.40 -16.82 -5.47
CA LYS A 265 3.34 -17.22 -4.42
C LYS A 265 3.58 -16.06 -3.46
N GLU A 266 3.58 -16.37 -2.16
CA GLU A 266 3.86 -15.39 -1.13
C GLU A 266 5.37 -15.11 -1.01
N TYR A 267 5.69 -13.84 -0.84
CA TYR A 267 7.05 -13.34 -0.63
C TYR A 267 7.06 -12.30 0.49
N TYR A 268 8.19 -12.25 1.17
CA TYR A 268 8.57 -11.19 2.08
C TYR A 268 9.43 -10.17 1.34
N LEU A 269 9.03 -8.91 1.35
CA LEU A 269 9.79 -7.80 0.82
C LEU A 269 10.38 -7.01 1.98
N VAL A 270 11.71 -6.97 2.04
CA VAL A 270 12.46 -6.33 3.13
C VAL A 270 13.33 -5.24 2.55
N ASN A 271 13.25 -4.03 3.12
CA ASN A 271 14.21 -2.99 2.75
C ASN A 271 15.61 -3.42 3.22
N LYS A 272 16.61 -3.28 2.34
CA LYS A 272 17.99 -3.69 2.62
C LYS A 272 18.57 -3.14 3.93
N ASN A 273 18.10 -1.94 4.35
CA ASN A 273 18.57 -1.28 5.57
C ASN A 273 18.10 -1.98 6.86
N PHE A 274 17.13 -2.87 6.77
CA PHE A 274 16.57 -3.60 7.91
C PHE A 274 17.05 -5.06 7.98
N VAL A 275 17.99 -5.45 7.15
CA VAL A 275 18.63 -6.76 7.27
C VAL A 275 19.63 -6.73 8.42
N HIS A 276 19.41 -7.54 9.45
CA HIS A 276 20.22 -7.56 10.66
C HIS A 276 21.39 -8.52 10.54
N SER A 277 21.14 -9.70 10.02
CA SER A 277 22.19 -10.73 9.92
C SER A 277 21.87 -11.76 8.84
N LYS A 278 22.91 -12.49 8.43
CA LYS A 278 22.83 -13.73 7.68
C LYS A 278 22.94 -14.88 8.67
N LEU A 279 22.08 -15.89 8.52
CA LEU A 279 22.11 -17.15 9.25
C LEU A 279 22.95 -18.19 8.51
#